data_129d85273dc02ff9d7295d0af23e0b2d
#
_entry.id   129d85273dc02ff9d7295d0af23e0b2d
#
_cell.length_a   1.000
_cell.length_b   1.000
_cell.length_c   1.000
_cell.angle_alpha   90.00
_cell.angle_beta   90.00
_cell.angle_gamma   90.00
#
_symmetry.space_group_name_H-M   'P 1'
#
loop_
_entity.id
_entity.type
_entity.pdbx_description
1 polymer ?
#
loop_
_entity_poly.entity_id
_entity_poly.type
_entity_poly.pdbx_seq_one_letter_code
_entity_poly.pdbx_strand_id
1 'polypeptide(L)'
;MRWFAYNGDADGICSMVQWGLVHGVEGKRITGVKRDIVLLDRIHPSDDDEVIVMDISLARNHSMAQKLAQGGADITWFDHHLAGDKIESINAYIDTSDNVCTARIVEQYLGVESNWAQVALHGDGLSKHSSIPEYKELGELLNYNGYGADLTDLHFHPDELMMLCLESKTPEQFMQSPAFAKLKQGFDYDISNAESITEQD
;
A
#
# COMPACT_ATOMS: atom_id res chain seq x y z
N MET A 1 4.05 -18.63 -11.04
CA MET A 1 4.11 -18.13 -9.63
C MET A 1 3.50 -16.73 -9.59
N ARG A 2 3.02 -16.27 -8.42
CA ARG A 2 2.48 -14.91 -8.25
C ARG A 2 3.48 -14.02 -7.49
N TRP A 3 3.66 -12.80 -7.96
CA TRP A 3 4.46 -11.77 -7.33
C TRP A 3 3.58 -10.56 -7.04
N PHE A 4 3.78 -9.96 -5.88
CA PHE A 4 3.13 -8.72 -5.51
C PHE A 4 4.21 -7.65 -5.24
N ALA A 5 4.00 -6.44 -5.77
CA ALA A 5 4.76 -5.27 -5.40
C ALA A 5 3.78 -4.17 -4.95
N TYR A 6 3.92 -3.66 -3.74
CA TYR A 6 3.02 -2.63 -3.22
C TYR A 6 3.73 -1.65 -2.31
N ASN A 7 3.27 -0.41 -2.32
CA ASN A 7 3.80 0.63 -1.43
C ASN A 7 3.50 0.29 0.03
N GLY A 8 4.42 0.62 0.93
CA GLY A 8 4.30 0.32 2.36
C GLY A 8 3.51 1.34 3.17
N ASP A 9 2.75 2.21 2.53
CA ASP A 9 1.86 3.17 3.20
C ASP A 9 0.42 2.65 3.32
N ALA A 10 -0.48 3.51 3.80
CA ALA A 10 -1.88 3.12 4.01
C ALA A 10 -2.56 2.67 2.72
N ASP A 11 -2.33 3.35 1.60
CA ASP A 11 -3.00 3.05 0.33
C ASP A 11 -2.52 1.71 -0.25
N GLY A 12 -1.21 1.50 -0.32
CA GLY A 12 -0.65 0.24 -0.78
C GLY A 12 -1.02 -0.96 0.11
N ILE A 13 -0.95 -0.80 1.45
CA ILE A 13 -1.35 -1.85 2.40
C ILE A 13 -2.84 -2.18 2.26
N CYS A 14 -3.73 -1.18 2.26
CA CYS A 14 -5.17 -1.42 2.13
C CYS A 14 -5.55 -2.02 0.78
N SER A 15 -4.85 -1.67 -0.30
CA SER A 15 -5.01 -2.29 -1.61
C SER A 15 -4.70 -3.78 -1.56
N MET A 16 -3.58 -4.13 -0.95
CA MET A 16 -3.15 -5.52 -0.81
C MET A 16 -4.06 -6.33 0.11
N VAL A 17 -4.57 -5.74 1.20
CA VAL A 17 -5.54 -6.39 2.11
C VAL A 17 -6.83 -6.74 1.37
N GLN A 18 -7.38 -5.80 0.58
CA GLN A 18 -8.59 -6.07 -0.21
C GLN A 18 -8.39 -7.22 -1.20
N TRP A 19 -7.26 -7.20 -1.92
CA TRP A 19 -6.90 -8.30 -2.81
C TRP A 19 -6.83 -9.63 -2.06
N GLY A 20 -6.14 -9.63 -0.92
CA GLY A 20 -5.95 -10.82 -0.09
C GLY A 20 -7.25 -11.41 0.45
N LEU A 21 -8.23 -10.57 0.81
CA LEU A 21 -9.55 -11.03 1.27
C LEU A 21 -10.35 -11.75 0.18
N VAL A 22 -10.10 -11.44 -1.08
CA VAL A 22 -10.83 -12.05 -2.23
C VAL A 22 -10.04 -13.18 -2.87
N HIS A 23 -8.74 -13.00 -3.09
CA HIS A 23 -7.92 -13.91 -3.91
C HIS A 23 -6.78 -14.59 -3.15
N GLY A 24 -6.59 -14.27 -1.85
CA GLY A 24 -5.41 -14.71 -1.11
C GLY A 24 -4.15 -13.94 -1.49
N VAL A 25 -3.07 -14.18 -0.75
CA VAL A 25 -1.77 -13.50 -0.89
C VAL A 25 -0.62 -14.47 -1.08
N GLU A 26 -0.92 -15.68 -1.52
CA GLU A 26 0.08 -16.72 -1.77
C GLU A 26 0.99 -16.30 -2.93
N GLY A 27 2.30 -16.28 -2.66
CA GLY A 27 3.31 -15.85 -3.61
C GLY A 27 4.44 -15.09 -2.95
N LYS A 28 5.22 -14.39 -3.74
CA LYS A 28 6.28 -13.50 -3.25
C LYS A 28 5.76 -12.07 -3.15
N ARG A 29 5.95 -11.45 -2.00
CA ARG A 29 5.51 -10.08 -1.73
C ARG A 29 6.74 -9.19 -1.53
N ILE A 30 6.79 -8.11 -2.30
CA ILE A 30 7.85 -7.10 -2.28
C ILE A 30 7.21 -5.78 -1.86
N THR A 31 7.70 -5.22 -0.78
CA THR A 31 7.28 -3.91 -0.28
C THR A 31 8.44 -3.26 0.46
N GLY A 32 8.26 -2.03 0.90
CA GLY A 32 9.25 -1.24 1.63
C GLY A 32 8.60 -0.04 2.30
N VAL A 33 9.40 0.87 2.81
CA VAL A 33 8.91 2.14 3.36
C VAL A 33 8.22 2.98 2.29
N LYS A 34 7.40 3.94 2.70
CA LYS A 34 6.62 4.79 1.78
C LYS A 34 7.46 5.44 0.67
N ARG A 35 8.68 5.88 0.97
CA ARG A 35 9.60 6.50 0.01
C ARG A 35 10.32 5.52 -0.93
N ASP A 36 10.23 4.22 -0.67
CA ASP A 36 10.83 3.17 -1.51
C ASP A 36 9.90 2.87 -2.70
N ILE A 37 10.11 3.63 -3.77
CA ILE A 37 9.22 3.63 -4.95
C ILE A 37 9.78 2.84 -6.13
N VAL A 38 10.97 2.21 -5.99
CA VAL A 38 11.64 1.42 -7.02
C VAL A 38 11.70 -0.04 -6.58
N LEU A 39 10.52 -0.66 -6.39
CA LEU A 39 10.40 -2.01 -5.87
C LEU A 39 10.55 -3.09 -6.95
N LEU A 40 10.30 -2.75 -8.22
CA LEU A 40 10.30 -3.72 -9.32
C LEU A 40 11.68 -4.32 -9.61
N ASP A 41 12.76 -3.65 -9.22
CA ASP A 41 14.12 -4.18 -9.35
C ASP A 41 14.36 -5.46 -8.52
N ARG A 42 13.47 -5.71 -7.54
CA ARG A 42 13.51 -6.90 -6.67
C ARG A 42 12.65 -8.06 -7.18
N ILE A 43 11.95 -7.86 -8.29
CA ILE A 43 11.07 -8.86 -8.91
C ILE A 43 11.86 -9.56 -10.02
N HIS A 44 11.93 -10.88 -9.94
CA HIS A 44 12.61 -11.73 -10.92
C HIS A 44 11.68 -12.87 -11.33
N PRO A 45 10.61 -12.58 -12.10
CA PRO A 45 9.66 -13.59 -12.51
C PRO A 45 10.23 -14.48 -13.61
N SER A 46 9.70 -15.71 -13.68
CA SER A 46 9.84 -16.56 -14.85
C SER A 46 8.75 -16.21 -15.88
N ASP A 47 8.90 -16.72 -17.11
CA ASP A 47 7.85 -16.65 -18.10
C ASP A 47 6.54 -17.22 -17.52
N ASP A 48 5.41 -16.63 -17.85
CA ASP A 48 4.07 -16.99 -17.34
C ASP A 48 3.84 -16.71 -15.83
N ASP A 49 4.78 -16.07 -15.12
CA ASP A 49 4.51 -15.60 -13.77
C ASP A 49 3.56 -14.38 -13.79
N GLU A 50 2.66 -14.33 -12.82
CA GLU A 50 1.76 -13.21 -12.60
C GLU A 50 2.42 -12.17 -11.69
N VAL A 51 2.42 -10.91 -12.11
CA VAL A 51 2.95 -9.78 -11.33
C VAL A 51 1.83 -8.77 -11.09
N ILE A 52 1.52 -8.52 -9.83
CA ILE A 52 0.49 -7.57 -9.42
C ILE A 52 1.17 -6.41 -8.71
N VAL A 53 0.97 -5.20 -9.23
CA VAL A 53 1.57 -3.97 -8.70
C VAL A 53 0.48 -3.04 -8.19
N MET A 54 0.66 -2.52 -6.97
CA MET A 54 -0.31 -1.66 -6.31
C MET A 54 0.36 -0.43 -5.68
N ASP A 55 -0.15 0.75 -6.03
CA ASP A 55 0.27 2.02 -5.44
C ASP A 55 1.76 2.33 -5.64
N ILE A 56 2.25 2.06 -6.84
CA ILE A 56 3.62 2.34 -7.28
C ILE A 56 3.55 3.04 -8.64
N SER A 57 4.19 4.19 -8.77
CA SER A 57 4.18 4.97 -10.01
C SER A 57 4.75 4.19 -11.20
N LEU A 58 3.90 3.93 -12.20
CA LEU A 58 4.32 3.30 -13.44
C LEU A 58 5.36 4.14 -14.17
N ALA A 59 5.17 5.46 -14.21
CA ALA A 59 6.12 6.37 -14.85
C ALA A 59 7.56 6.25 -14.29
N ARG A 60 7.67 6.09 -12.97
CA ARG A 60 8.98 5.94 -12.30
C ARG A 60 9.59 4.54 -12.45
N ASN A 61 8.77 3.54 -12.73
CA ASN A 61 9.20 2.15 -12.91
C ASN A 61 9.10 1.67 -14.36
N HIS A 62 8.87 2.57 -15.32
CA HIS A 62 8.53 2.26 -16.69
C HIS A 62 9.53 1.31 -17.37
N SER A 63 10.83 1.57 -17.24
CA SER A 63 11.87 0.76 -17.85
C SER A 63 11.87 -0.69 -17.33
N MET A 64 11.67 -0.86 -16.00
CA MET A 64 11.62 -2.19 -15.42
C MET A 64 10.29 -2.89 -15.74
N ALA A 65 9.18 -2.18 -15.70
CA ALA A 65 7.87 -2.71 -16.09
C ALA A 65 7.90 -3.22 -17.53
N GLN A 66 8.52 -2.48 -18.45
CA GLN A 66 8.69 -2.89 -19.84
C GLN A 66 9.56 -4.15 -19.97
N LYS A 67 10.66 -4.26 -19.21
CA LYS A 67 11.51 -5.45 -19.21
C LYS A 67 10.77 -6.69 -18.72
N LEU A 68 10.01 -6.57 -17.62
CA LEU A 68 9.24 -7.66 -17.06
C LEU A 68 8.16 -8.14 -18.05
N ALA A 69 7.47 -7.21 -18.71
CA ALA A 69 6.47 -7.52 -19.72
C ALA A 69 7.08 -8.18 -20.96
N GLN A 70 8.25 -7.72 -21.42
CA GLN A 70 8.99 -8.34 -22.53
C GLN A 70 9.54 -9.73 -22.16
N GLY A 71 9.80 -9.99 -20.88
CA GLY A 71 10.21 -11.29 -20.34
C GLY A 71 9.08 -12.30 -20.18
N GLY A 72 7.85 -11.99 -20.62
CA GLY A 72 6.72 -12.92 -20.60
C GLY A 72 5.85 -12.89 -19.34
N ALA A 73 6.13 -12.01 -18.36
CA ALA A 73 5.30 -11.87 -17.17
C ALA A 73 3.91 -11.28 -17.51
N ASP A 74 2.85 -11.83 -16.91
CA ASP A 74 1.50 -11.25 -16.96
C ASP A 74 1.36 -10.19 -15.87
N ILE A 75 1.33 -8.91 -16.26
CA ILE A 75 1.39 -7.78 -15.33
C ILE A 75 0.04 -7.09 -15.23
N THR A 76 -0.48 -6.99 -13.99
CA THR A 76 -1.62 -6.16 -13.63
C THR A 76 -1.17 -5.02 -12.71
N TRP A 77 -1.55 -3.79 -13.04
CA TRP A 77 -1.07 -2.60 -12.34
C TRP A 77 -2.23 -1.72 -11.88
N PHE A 78 -2.28 -1.44 -10.58
CA PHE A 78 -3.24 -0.53 -9.97
C PHE A 78 -2.50 0.67 -9.38
N ASP A 79 -2.87 1.88 -9.80
CA ASP A 79 -2.19 3.09 -9.33
C ASP A 79 -3.03 4.35 -9.55
N HIS A 80 -2.80 5.38 -8.74
CA HIS A 80 -3.41 6.70 -8.91
C HIS A 80 -2.40 7.79 -9.28
N HIS A 81 -1.12 7.45 -9.40
CA HIS A 81 -0.08 8.37 -9.84
C HIS A 81 -0.06 8.52 -11.38
N LEU A 82 0.65 9.54 -11.86
CA LEU A 82 0.83 9.72 -13.30
C LEU A 82 1.47 8.48 -13.93
N ALA A 83 0.83 7.93 -14.96
CA ALA A 83 1.25 6.70 -15.60
C ALA A 83 2.49 6.85 -16.48
N GLY A 84 2.70 8.03 -17.07
CA GLY A 84 3.68 8.18 -18.16
C GLY A 84 3.20 7.52 -19.46
N ASP A 85 4.14 7.03 -20.24
CA ASP A 85 3.85 6.36 -21.51
C ASP A 85 3.21 5.00 -21.29
N LYS A 86 2.22 4.66 -22.13
CA LYS A 86 1.52 3.38 -22.07
C LYS A 86 2.44 2.22 -22.46
N ILE A 87 2.36 1.12 -21.73
CA ILE A 87 2.96 -0.16 -22.09
C ILE A 87 1.82 -1.11 -22.48
N GLU A 88 1.69 -1.44 -23.77
CA GLU A 88 0.55 -2.17 -24.32
C GLU A 88 0.36 -3.59 -23.72
N SER A 89 1.45 -4.20 -23.24
CA SER A 89 1.45 -5.54 -22.67
C SER A 89 1.17 -5.58 -21.15
N ILE A 90 0.80 -4.45 -20.55
CA ILE A 90 0.43 -4.35 -19.13
C ILE A 90 -1.06 -4.05 -18.99
N ASN A 91 -1.75 -4.80 -18.15
CA ASN A 91 -3.12 -4.52 -17.75
C ASN A 91 -3.14 -3.40 -16.69
N ALA A 92 -3.13 -2.14 -17.11
CA ALA A 92 -3.04 -0.99 -16.22
C ALA A 92 -4.43 -0.42 -15.89
N TYR A 93 -4.73 -0.34 -14.60
CA TYR A 93 -5.91 0.29 -14.02
C TYR A 93 -5.45 1.53 -13.26
N ILE A 94 -5.38 2.67 -13.95
CA ILE A 94 -4.84 3.92 -13.42
C ILE A 94 -5.89 5.02 -13.51
N ASP A 95 -6.16 5.67 -12.37
CA ASP A 95 -7.04 6.82 -12.27
C ASP A 95 -6.34 7.93 -11.50
N THR A 96 -5.98 9.00 -12.19
CA THR A 96 -5.25 10.15 -11.64
C THR A 96 -6.15 11.25 -11.10
N SER A 97 -7.44 10.97 -10.94
CA SER A 97 -8.39 11.91 -10.34
C SER A 97 -7.97 12.26 -8.91
N ASP A 98 -8.12 13.50 -8.52
CA ASP A 98 -7.68 14.04 -7.22
C ASP A 98 -8.53 13.59 -6.02
N ASN A 99 -9.54 12.76 -6.25
CA ASN A 99 -10.44 12.19 -5.25
C ASN A 99 -10.37 10.65 -5.16
N VAL A 100 -9.39 10.04 -5.83
CA VAL A 100 -9.22 8.59 -5.92
C VAL A 100 -7.86 8.19 -5.37
N CYS A 101 -7.81 7.15 -4.55
CA CYS A 101 -6.61 6.44 -4.15
C CYS A 101 -6.57 5.05 -4.79
N THR A 102 -5.42 4.38 -4.78
CA THR A 102 -5.26 3.06 -5.39
C THR A 102 -6.21 2.02 -4.80
N ALA A 103 -6.45 2.06 -3.49
CA ALA A 103 -7.38 1.13 -2.83
C ALA A 103 -8.82 1.25 -3.36
N ARG A 104 -9.25 2.44 -3.80
CA ARG A 104 -10.55 2.62 -4.47
C ARG A 104 -10.58 1.99 -5.86
N ILE A 105 -9.46 2.03 -6.59
CA ILE A 105 -9.33 1.39 -7.90
C ILE A 105 -9.39 -0.14 -7.75
N VAL A 106 -8.68 -0.68 -6.76
CA VAL A 106 -8.68 -2.11 -6.44
C VAL A 106 -10.09 -2.57 -6.03
N GLU A 107 -10.78 -1.82 -5.15
CA GLU A 107 -12.15 -2.09 -4.74
C GLU A 107 -13.10 -2.18 -5.96
N GLN A 108 -13.00 -1.22 -6.87
CA GLN A 108 -13.80 -1.18 -8.09
C GLN A 108 -13.51 -2.38 -9.01
N TYR A 109 -12.23 -2.73 -9.15
CA TYR A 109 -11.81 -3.90 -9.94
C TYR A 109 -12.35 -5.20 -9.37
N LEU A 110 -12.28 -5.38 -8.04
CA LEU A 110 -12.77 -6.56 -7.35
C LEU A 110 -14.31 -6.65 -7.34
N GLY A 111 -15.01 -5.53 -7.50
CA GLY A 111 -16.47 -5.46 -7.45
C GLY A 111 -17.06 -5.76 -6.07
N VAL A 112 -16.27 -5.59 -5.02
CA VAL A 112 -16.65 -5.85 -3.61
C VAL A 112 -16.34 -4.60 -2.79
N GLU A 113 -17.37 -3.99 -2.19
CA GLU A 113 -17.19 -2.87 -1.28
C GLU A 113 -16.29 -3.25 -0.11
N SER A 114 -15.38 -2.36 0.24
CA SER A 114 -14.39 -2.60 1.28
C SER A 114 -14.19 -1.39 2.19
N ASN A 115 -14.35 -1.60 3.48
CA ASN A 115 -14.02 -0.58 4.48
C ASN A 115 -12.51 -0.24 4.50
N TRP A 116 -11.64 -1.13 4.01
CA TRP A 116 -10.21 -0.83 3.85
C TRP A 116 -9.95 0.25 2.81
N ALA A 117 -10.78 0.37 1.77
CA ALA A 117 -10.71 1.50 0.83
C ALA A 117 -11.03 2.84 1.50
N GLN A 118 -11.94 2.84 2.49
CA GLN A 118 -12.24 4.03 3.29
C GLN A 118 -11.07 4.42 4.20
N VAL A 119 -10.37 3.44 4.78
CA VAL A 119 -9.14 3.68 5.57
C VAL A 119 -8.05 4.31 4.69
N ALA A 120 -7.84 3.77 3.49
CA ALA A 120 -6.85 4.29 2.53
C ALA A 120 -7.06 5.75 2.18
N LEU A 121 -8.31 6.18 1.95
CA LEU A 121 -8.65 7.59 1.68
C LEU A 121 -8.16 8.52 2.80
N HIS A 122 -8.27 8.11 4.05
CA HIS A 122 -7.75 8.89 5.16
C HIS A 122 -6.22 8.95 5.17
N GLY A 123 -5.56 7.82 4.95
CA GLY A 123 -4.10 7.75 4.92
C GLY A 123 -3.48 8.53 3.76
N ASP A 124 -4.20 8.66 2.66
CA ASP A 124 -3.74 9.37 1.46
C ASP A 124 -4.16 10.86 1.41
N GLY A 125 -4.62 11.39 2.54
CA GLY A 125 -5.02 12.81 2.65
C GLY A 125 -6.36 13.14 1.99
N LEU A 126 -7.14 12.13 1.63
CA LEU A 126 -8.43 12.25 0.95
C LEU A 126 -9.63 12.08 1.89
N SER A 127 -9.47 12.44 3.18
CA SER A 127 -10.49 12.25 4.23
C SER A 127 -11.86 12.82 3.88
N LYS A 128 -11.92 13.92 3.11
CA LYS A 128 -13.18 14.54 2.65
C LYS A 128 -14.00 13.64 1.72
N HIS A 129 -13.39 12.59 1.16
CA HIS A 129 -14.04 11.64 0.25
C HIS A 129 -14.38 10.32 0.93
N SER A 130 -13.98 10.13 2.20
CA SER A 130 -14.40 8.98 2.99
C SER A 130 -15.78 9.21 3.59
N SER A 131 -16.59 8.15 3.62
CA SER A 131 -17.90 8.14 4.27
C SER A 131 -17.85 7.69 5.74
N ILE A 132 -16.67 7.26 6.23
CA ILE A 132 -16.49 6.69 7.57
C ILE A 132 -15.37 7.45 8.30
N PRO A 133 -15.71 8.58 8.96
CA PRO A 133 -14.72 9.42 9.64
C PRO A 133 -14.01 8.71 10.81
N GLU A 134 -14.60 7.66 11.37
CA GLU A 134 -14.05 6.85 12.45
C GLU A 134 -12.73 6.13 12.06
N TYR A 135 -12.47 5.94 10.77
CA TYR A 135 -11.23 5.32 10.29
C TYR A 135 -10.06 6.29 10.11
N LYS A 136 -10.27 7.58 10.38
CA LYS A 136 -9.25 8.60 10.16
C LYS A 136 -7.94 8.29 10.90
N GLU A 137 -8.05 8.00 12.21
CA GLU A 137 -6.88 7.69 13.02
C GLU A 137 -6.12 6.46 12.46
N LEU A 138 -6.83 5.40 12.08
CA LEU A 138 -6.21 4.21 11.51
C LEU A 138 -5.48 4.52 10.20
N GLY A 139 -6.12 5.23 9.28
CA GLY A 139 -5.51 5.60 7.99
C GLY A 139 -4.25 6.45 8.17
N GLU A 140 -4.31 7.44 9.05
CA GLU A 140 -3.15 8.30 9.35
C GLU A 140 -2.00 7.50 10.00
N LEU A 141 -2.30 6.58 10.92
CA LEU A 141 -1.29 5.74 11.57
C LEU A 141 -0.65 4.73 10.61
N LEU A 142 -1.42 4.10 9.72
CA LEU A 142 -0.87 3.23 8.69
C LEU A 142 0.07 4.01 7.75
N ASN A 143 -0.34 5.20 7.33
CA ASN A 143 0.49 6.04 6.49
C ASN A 143 1.77 6.47 7.21
N TYR A 144 1.67 6.86 8.48
CA TYR A 144 2.80 7.24 9.30
C TYR A 144 3.80 6.10 9.49
N ASN A 145 3.32 4.90 9.79
CA ASN A 145 4.16 3.71 9.87
C ASN A 145 4.96 3.48 8.57
N GLY A 146 4.38 3.77 7.41
CA GLY A 146 5.05 3.68 6.13
C GLY A 146 6.29 4.57 6.00
N TYR A 147 6.34 5.71 6.69
CA TYR A 147 7.53 6.56 6.73
C TYR A 147 8.60 6.04 7.71
N GLY A 148 8.20 5.42 8.82
CA GLY A 148 9.07 5.05 9.92
C GLY A 148 9.49 3.58 9.97
N ALA A 149 8.99 2.74 9.07
CA ALA A 149 9.12 1.29 9.14
C ALA A 149 10.56 0.74 9.16
N ASP A 150 11.55 1.54 8.80
CA ASP A 150 12.98 1.19 8.83
C ASP A 150 13.77 1.90 9.94
N LEU A 151 13.11 2.69 10.79
CA LEU A 151 13.79 3.55 11.76
C LEU A 151 13.88 2.95 13.16
N THR A 152 12.85 2.25 13.61
CA THR A 152 12.80 1.72 14.99
C THR A 152 12.03 0.40 15.07
N ASP A 153 12.28 -0.38 16.14
CA ASP A 153 11.52 -1.60 16.48
C ASP A 153 10.06 -1.31 16.90
N LEU A 154 9.69 -0.02 17.02
CA LEU A 154 8.33 0.41 17.32
C LEU A 154 7.43 0.46 16.08
N HIS A 155 8.02 0.40 14.89
CA HIS A 155 7.31 0.38 13.63
C HIS A 155 7.24 -1.04 13.06
N PHE A 156 6.16 -1.32 12.34
CA PHE A 156 6.01 -2.58 11.63
C PHE A 156 6.71 -2.53 10.27
N HIS A 157 7.33 -3.65 9.86
CA HIS A 157 7.58 -3.86 8.45
C HIS A 157 6.23 -3.89 7.70
N PRO A 158 6.11 -3.23 6.53
CA PRO A 158 4.83 -3.11 5.84
C PRO A 158 4.16 -4.45 5.50
N ASP A 159 4.93 -5.48 5.15
CA ASP A 159 4.35 -6.81 4.86
C ASP A 159 3.76 -7.46 6.13
N GLU A 160 4.43 -7.32 7.27
CA GLU A 160 3.89 -7.78 8.56
C GLU A 160 2.58 -7.04 8.89
N LEU A 161 2.58 -5.72 8.75
CA LEU A 161 1.40 -4.91 9.04
C LEU A 161 0.22 -5.26 8.11
N MET A 162 0.49 -5.45 6.82
CA MET A 162 -0.50 -5.91 5.85
C MET A 162 -1.12 -7.25 6.27
N MET A 163 -0.30 -8.22 6.70
CA MET A 163 -0.78 -9.52 7.15
C MET A 163 -1.65 -9.41 8.40
N LEU A 164 -1.29 -8.57 9.37
CA LEU A 164 -2.09 -8.33 10.58
C LEU A 164 -3.44 -7.68 10.25
N CYS A 165 -3.47 -6.75 9.30
CA CYS A 165 -4.71 -6.17 8.79
C CYS A 165 -5.58 -7.24 8.09
N LEU A 166 -4.97 -8.07 7.25
CA LEU A 166 -5.65 -9.16 6.53
C LEU A 166 -6.26 -10.20 7.51
N GLU A 167 -5.50 -10.60 8.53
CA GLU A 167 -5.97 -11.53 9.58
C GLU A 167 -7.14 -10.96 10.37
N SER A 168 -7.14 -9.66 10.61
CA SER A 168 -8.24 -8.95 11.29
C SER A 168 -9.51 -8.88 10.44
N LYS A 169 -9.41 -9.01 9.12
CA LYS A 169 -10.47 -8.96 8.11
C LYS A 169 -11.12 -7.59 7.95
N THR A 170 -11.47 -6.92 9.03
CA THR A 170 -12.12 -5.59 9.01
C THR A 170 -11.30 -4.55 9.77
N PRO A 171 -11.39 -3.25 9.38
CA PRO A 171 -10.74 -2.17 10.11
C PRO A 171 -11.14 -2.11 11.58
N GLU A 172 -12.41 -2.36 11.90
CA GLU A 172 -12.92 -2.33 13.28
C GLU A 172 -12.26 -3.41 14.15
N GLN A 173 -12.07 -4.61 13.62
CA GLN A 173 -11.39 -5.69 14.34
C GLN A 173 -9.90 -5.37 14.52
N PHE A 174 -9.26 -4.79 13.50
CA PHE A 174 -7.87 -4.34 13.60
C PHE A 174 -7.70 -3.26 14.68
N MET A 175 -8.60 -2.27 14.73
CA MET A 175 -8.57 -1.19 15.73
C MET A 175 -8.75 -1.68 17.18
N GLN A 176 -9.24 -2.90 17.39
CA GLN A 176 -9.34 -3.56 18.69
C GLN A 176 -8.13 -4.47 18.99
N SER A 177 -7.18 -4.60 18.08
CA SER A 177 -6.03 -5.50 18.20
C SER A 177 -4.85 -4.86 18.92
N PRO A 178 -3.91 -5.68 19.47
CA PRO A 178 -2.64 -5.17 19.99
C PRO A 178 -1.78 -4.45 18.95
N ALA A 179 -1.91 -4.80 17.67
CA ALA A 179 -1.17 -4.16 16.58
C ALA A 179 -1.56 -2.68 16.43
N PHE A 180 -2.82 -2.34 16.61
CA PHE A 180 -3.27 -0.95 16.58
C PHE A 180 -2.69 -0.14 17.75
N ALA A 181 -2.64 -0.73 18.95
CA ALA A 181 -2.00 -0.10 20.11
C ALA A 181 -0.50 0.14 19.86
N LYS A 182 0.20 -0.80 19.22
CA LYS A 182 1.61 -0.62 18.82
C LYS A 182 1.79 0.49 17.79
N LEU A 183 0.91 0.62 16.80
CA LEU A 183 0.94 1.74 15.84
C LEU A 183 0.87 3.10 16.55
N LYS A 184 -0.05 3.25 17.53
CA LYS A 184 -0.17 4.47 18.33
C LYS A 184 1.10 4.74 19.14
N GLN A 185 1.66 3.72 19.76
CA GLN A 185 2.89 3.83 20.57
C GLN A 185 4.07 4.31 19.71
N GLY A 186 4.23 3.80 18.50
CA GLY A 186 5.27 4.23 17.57
C GLY A 186 5.11 5.70 17.17
N PHE A 187 3.90 6.12 16.87
CA PHE A 187 3.59 7.51 16.56
C PHE A 187 3.89 8.45 17.73
N ASP A 188 3.41 8.12 18.94
CA ASP A 188 3.62 8.94 20.15
C ASP A 188 5.11 9.06 20.50
N TYR A 189 5.88 7.99 20.32
CA TYR A 189 7.33 8.00 20.52
C TYR A 189 8.04 8.98 19.59
N ASP A 190 7.71 8.97 18.30
CA ASP A 190 8.37 9.82 17.32
C ASP A 190 8.02 11.29 17.51
N ILE A 191 6.77 11.61 17.85
CA ILE A 191 6.34 12.98 18.14
C ILE A 191 7.09 13.52 19.36
N SER A 192 7.19 12.75 20.43
CA SER A 192 7.92 13.13 21.65
C SER A 192 9.41 13.38 21.39
N ASN A 193 10.03 12.59 20.50
CA ASN A 193 11.42 12.78 20.13
C ASN A 193 11.64 13.99 19.20
N ALA A 194 10.71 14.27 18.30
CA ALA A 194 10.77 15.43 17.43
C ALA A 194 10.67 16.74 18.24
N GLU A 195 9.78 16.80 19.23
CA GLU A 195 9.65 17.94 20.14
C GLU A 195 10.94 18.18 20.97
N SER A 196 11.60 17.11 21.43
CA SER A 196 12.85 17.22 22.20
C SER A 196 14.03 17.76 21.38
N ILE A 197 14.04 17.58 20.08
CA ILE A 197 15.07 18.12 19.17
C ILE A 197 14.86 19.62 18.94
N THR A 198 13.62 20.05 18.81
CA THR A 198 13.29 21.48 18.59
C THR A 198 13.49 22.36 19.82
N GLU A 199 13.52 21.80 21.03
CA GLU A 199 13.81 22.53 22.26
C GLU A 199 15.33 22.68 22.55
N GLN A 200 16.19 22.01 21.77
CA GLN A 200 17.66 22.06 21.95
C GLN A 200 18.39 22.94 20.93
N ASP A 201 17.71 23.47 19.93
CA ASP A 201 18.20 24.43 18.94
C ASP A 201 17.73 25.85 19.27
#